data_0c0144e506c252e68dec5b10067765cf
#
_entry.id   0c0144e506c252e68dec5b10067765cf
#
_cell.length_a   1.000
_cell.length_b   1.000
_cell.length_c   1.000
_cell.angle_alpha   90.00
_cell.angle_beta   90.00
_cell.angle_gamma   90.00
#
_symmetry.space_group_name_H-M   'P 1'
#
loop_
_entity.id
_entity.type
_entity.pdbx_description
1 polymer ?
#
loop_
_entity_poly.entity_id
_entity_poly.type
_entity_poly.pdbx_seq_one_letter_code
_entity_poly.pdbx_strand_id
1 'polypeptide(L)'
;EGLLIPVTHGSRVSYRLTHVDVCRKFICDTYTSGTSLERWLEVADGEHATLERSMLVQETGNSKSIKLRTFRGFLVNSYEPIEAWMGDEAFLIAPSDGVALFIQQPDVFRIPSDVVVVGVENGENFRHIRRQKHLFDGWKVLFVSRYPRSSDLRDWLISIPNPYIHFGDFDLAGIHIYQSEFYK
;
A
#
# COMPACT_ATOMS: atom_id res chain seq x y z
N GLU A 1 -17.81 31.09 2.00
CA GLU A 1 -18.90 30.35 2.68
C GLU A 1 -19.81 29.75 1.60
N GLY A 2 -20.20 28.45 1.75
CA GLY A 2 -21.15 27.81 0.84
C GLY A 2 -20.57 27.07 -0.37
N LEU A 3 -19.27 26.87 -0.47
CA LEU A 3 -18.66 26.09 -1.55
C LEU A 3 -18.99 24.59 -1.49
N LEU A 4 -19.21 24.08 -0.29
CA LEU A 4 -19.61 22.70 -0.04
C LEU A 4 -20.94 22.66 0.68
N ILE A 5 -21.92 21.97 0.09
CA ILE A 5 -23.24 21.75 0.71
C ILE A 5 -23.28 20.31 1.22
N PRO A 6 -23.58 20.08 2.51
CA PRO A 6 -23.74 18.74 3.02
C PRO A 6 -25.03 18.10 2.45
N VAL A 7 -24.91 16.85 2.03
CA VAL A 7 -25.99 16.00 1.55
C VAL A 7 -26.07 14.79 2.45
N THR A 8 -27.18 14.64 3.17
CA THR A 8 -27.38 13.55 4.13
C THR A 8 -28.08 12.37 3.46
N HIS A 9 -27.54 11.18 3.62
CA HIS A 9 -28.15 9.91 3.23
C HIS A 9 -28.15 8.99 4.45
N GLY A 10 -29.23 9.00 5.21
CA GLY A 10 -29.32 8.28 6.49
C GLY A 10 -28.28 8.80 7.50
N SER A 11 -27.44 7.94 8.01
CA SER A 11 -26.36 8.30 8.94
C SER A 11 -25.07 8.81 8.24
N ARG A 12 -25.02 8.80 6.90
CA ARG A 12 -23.84 9.25 6.13
C ARG A 12 -24.07 10.67 5.64
N VAL A 13 -23.03 11.50 5.78
CA VAL A 13 -22.98 12.85 5.24
C VAL A 13 -21.95 12.86 4.10
N SER A 14 -22.39 13.25 2.92
CA SER A 14 -21.51 13.58 1.78
C SER A 14 -21.55 15.09 1.54
N TYR A 15 -20.60 15.61 0.78
CA TYR A 15 -20.55 17.02 0.43
C TYR A 15 -20.61 17.19 -1.07
N ARG A 16 -21.45 18.11 -1.54
CA ARG A 16 -21.53 18.48 -2.95
C ARG A 16 -20.88 19.86 -3.15
N LEU A 17 -19.95 19.91 -4.11
CA LEU A 17 -19.34 21.15 -4.55
C LEU A 17 -20.33 21.95 -5.39
N THR A 18 -20.52 23.23 -5.07
CA THR A 18 -21.50 24.11 -5.74
C THR A 18 -20.89 24.94 -6.86
N HIS A 19 -19.66 25.42 -6.68
CA HIS A 19 -18.97 26.29 -7.62
C HIS A 19 -17.55 25.81 -7.83
N VAL A 20 -17.31 25.06 -8.91
CA VAL A 20 -16.01 24.43 -9.22
C VAL A 20 -14.93 25.50 -9.39
N ASP A 21 -15.20 26.58 -10.17
CA ASP A 21 -14.21 27.60 -10.47
C ASP A 21 -13.80 28.41 -9.23
N VAL A 22 -14.78 28.71 -8.36
CA VAL A 22 -14.51 29.41 -7.09
C VAL A 22 -13.69 28.53 -6.14
N CYS A 23 -14.00 27.22 -6.09
CA CYS A 23 -13.24 26.27 -5.31
C CYS A 23 -11.81 26.12 -5.85
N ARG A 24 -11.65 26.00 -7.18
CA ARG A 24 -10.35 25.93 -7.85
C ARG A 24 -9.50 27.15 -7.50
N LYS A 25 -10.07 28.36 -7.64
CA LYS A 25 -9.39 29.60 -7.30
C LYS A 25 -9.00 29.63 -5.82
N PHE A 26 -9.89 29.28 -4.92
CA PHE A 26 -9.60 29.22 -3.47
C PHE A 26 -8.44 28.27 -3.16
N ILE A 27 -8.42 27.08 -3.78
CA ILE A 27 -7.33 26.11 -3.59
C ILE A 27 -6.01 26.68 -4.12
N CYS A 28 -6.03 27.27 -5.33
CA CYS A 28 -4.83 27.88 -5.92
C CYS A 28 -4.28 29.01 -5.03
N ASP A 29 -5.15 29.91 -4.59
CA ASP A 29 -4.74 31.06 -3.77
C ASP A 29 -4.25 30.67 -2.37
N THR A 30 -4.77 29.54 -1.84
CA THR A 30 -4.49 29.15 -0.45
C THR A 30 -3.36 28.12 -0.31
N TYR A 31 -3.26 27.19 -1.26
CA TYR A 31 -2.44 25.98 -1.07
C TYR A 31 -1.35 25.77 -2.11
N THR A 32 -1.44 26.34 -3.31
CA THR A 32 -0.49 26.01 -4.38
C THR A 32 0.76 26.89 -4.40
N SER A 33 0.84 27.94 -3.60
CA SER A 33 2.02 28.83 -3.49
C SER A 33 2.66 29.22 -4.84
N GLY A 34 1.84 29.37 -5.90
CA GLY A 34 2.29 29.72 -7.24
C GLY A 34 2.49 28.53 -8.19
N THR A 35 2.30 27.29 -7.72
CA THR A 35 2.29 26.09 -8.58
C THR A 35 0.90 25.89 -9.20
N SER A 36 0.82 25.26 -10.40
CA SER A 36 -0.48 24.96 -11.00
C SER A 36 -1.27 23.94 -10.16
N LEU A 37 -2.61 24.05 -10.18
CA LEU A 37 -3.47 23.10 -9.46
C LEU A 37 -3.25 21.65 -9.94
N GLU A 38 -3.04 21.46 -11.23
CA GLU A 38 -2.77 20.16 -11.85
C GLU A 38 -1.50 19.55 -11.27
N ARG A 39 -0.43 20.33 -11.18
CA ARG A 39 0.84 19.88 -10.61
C ARG A 39 0.70 19.60 -9.12
N TRP A 40 -0.06 20.43 -8.40
CA TRP A 40 -0.33 20.21 -6.98
C TRP A 40 -1.15 18.93 -6.74
N LEU A 41 -2.13 18.61 -7.60
CA LEU A 41 -2.92 17.38 -7.53
C LEU A 41 -2.06 16.15 -7.83
N GLU A 42 -1.20 16.18 -8.84
CA GLU A 42 -0.26 15.08 -9.12
C GLU A 42 0.62 14.76 -7.91
N VAL A 43 1.07 15.80 -7.21
CA VAL A 43 1.87 15.65 -5.99
C VAL A 43 1.02 15.16 -4.81
N ALA A 44 -0.23 15.62 -4.69
CA ALA A 44 -1.13 15.27 -3.58
C ALA A 44 -1.68 13.83 -3.66
N ASP A 45 -1.90 13.31 -4.88
CA ASP A 45 -2.38 11.93 -5.07
C ASP A 45 -1.34 10.86 -4.70
N GLY A 46 -0.08 11.26 -4.51
CA GLY A 46 0.96 10.39 -3.94
C GLY A 46 1.35 9.19 -4.80
N GLU A 47 0.80 9.06 -6.02
CA GLU A 47 1.10 7.96 -6.92
C GLU A 47 2.50 8.07 -7.55
N HIS A 48 3.08 9.27 -7.56
CA HIS A 48 4.44 9.52 -8.05
C HIS A 48 5.43 9.67 -6.88
N ALA A 49 5.74 8.57 -6.25
CA ALA A 49 6.58 8.45 -5.05
C ALA A 49 8.09 8.69 -5.26
N THR A 50 8.47 9.41 -6.31
CA THR A 50 9.88 9.76 -6.59
C THR A 50 10.26 11.18 -6.18
N LEU A 51 9.29 11.99 -5.73
CA LEU A 51 9.59 13.36 -5.29
C LEU A 51 10.10 13.34 -3.85
N GLU A 52 11.31 13.85 -3.66
CA GLU A 52 11.86 14.04 -2.31
C GLU A 52 11.01 15.04 -1.51
N ARG A 53 10.92 14.83 -0.21
CA ARG A 53 10.15 15.71 0.70
C ARG A 53 10.56 17.18 0.60
N SER A 54 11.83 17.44 0.29
CA SER A 54 12.38 18.79 0.03
C SER A 54 11.73 19.49 -1.15
N MET A 55 11.52 18.76 -2.26
CA MET A 55 10.86 19.31 -3.47
C MET A 55 9.38 19.59 -3.21
N LEU A 56 8.71 18.72 -2.45
CA LEU A 56 7.31 18.91 -2.07
C LEU A 56 7.09 20.15 -1.19
N VAL A 57 7.97 20.38 -0.24
CA VAL A 57 7.94 21.59 0.62
C VAL A 57 8.16 22.84 -0.22
N GLN A 58 9.05 22.77 -1.19
CA GLN A 58 9.36 23.89 -2.07
C GLN A 58 8.17 24.24 -3.01
N GLU A 59 7.45 23.22 -3.49
CA GLU A 59 6.30 23.42 -4.38
C GLU A 59 4.99 23.75 -3.64
N THR A 60 4.77 23.22 -2.45
CA THR A 60 3.52 23.39 -1.70
C THR A 60 3.58 24.43 -0.58
N GLY A 61 4.77 24.91 -0.22
CA GLY A 61 4.99 25.87 0.89
C GLY A 61 4.63 25.31 2.26
N ASN A 62 4.16 24.05 2.37
CA ASN A 62 3.71 23.46 3.62
C ASN A 62 4.05 21.96 3.72
N SER A 63 5.01 21.64 4.58
CA SER A 63 5.46 20.25 4.82
C SER A 63 4.41 19.31 5.43
N LYS A 64 3.25 19.85 5.86
CA LYS A 64 2.17 19.09 6.51
C LYS A 64 0.94 18.90 5.62
N SER A 65 0.89 19.56 4.46
CA SER A 65 -0.26 19.52 3.54
C SER A 65 -0.40 18.16 2.85
N ILE A 66 0.68 17.39 2.74
CA ILE A 66 0.69 16.10 2.07
C ILE A 66 1.22 15.04 3.04
N LYS A 67 0.46 13.98 3.23
CA LYS A 67 0.89 12.80 3.97
C LYS A 67 1.80 11.97 3.09
N LEU A 68 3.09 12.31 3.05
CA LEU A 68 4.08 11.45 2.42
C LEU A 68 4.23 10.16 3.21
N ARG A 69 4.08 9.07 2.51
CA ARG A 69 4.41 7.77 3.05
C ARG A 69 5.93 7.61 3.09
N THR A 70 6.50 7.77 4.28
CA THR A 70 7.96 7.74 4.50
C THR A 70 8.57 6.37 4.22
N PHE A 71 7.81 5.29 4.50
CA PHE A 71 8.24 3.92 4.27
C PHE A 71 7.42 3.30 3.15
N ARG A 72 8.05 3.11 1.99
CA ARG A 72 7.52 2.30 0.90
C ARG A 72 7.89 0.84 1.16
N GLY A 73 7.01 -0.07 0.75
CA GLY A 73 7.26 -1.49 0.92
C GLY A 73 6.22 -2.20 1.79
N PHE A 74 6.56 -3.44 2.20
CA PHE A 74 5.65 -4.30 2.93
C PHE A 74 6.41 -5.25 3.87
N LEU A 75 5.70 -5.78 4.87
CA LEU A 75 6.24 -6.77 5.80
C LEU A 75 6.16 -8.18 5.21
N VAL A 76 7.20 -8.96 5.46
CA VAL A 76 7.25 -10.38 5.09
C VAL A 76 7.61 -11.26 6.29
N ASN A 77 7.12 -12.49 6.26
CA ASN A 77 7.42 -13.54 7.23
C ASN A 77 7.46 -14.91 6.54
N SER A 78 8.12 -15.89 7.15
CA SER A 78 8.14 -17.27 6.67
C SER A 78 8.28 -18.24 7.83
N TYR A 79 7.88 -19.49 7.66
CA TYR A 79 8.10 -20.54 8.65
C TYR A 79 9.50 -21.13 8.57
N GLU A 80 10.00 -21.24 7.34
CA GLU A 80 11.29 -21.80 7.00
C GLU A 80 12.14 -20.76 6.29
N PRO A 81 13.48 -20.89 6.35
CA PRO A 81 14.36 -19.97 5.64
C PRO A 81 14.08 -19.97 4.13
N ILE A 82 13.92 -18.78 3.56
CA ILE A 82 13.76 -18.58 2.12
C ILE A 82 14.92 -17.71 1.65
N GLU A 83 15.70 -18.20 0.71
CA GLU A 83 16.69 -17.40 0.01
C GLU A 83 15.98 -16.41 -0.90
N ALA A 84 16.36 -15.14 -0.84
CA ALA A 84 15.78 -14.05 -1.60
C ALA A 84 16.87 -13.11 -2.10
N TRP A 85 16.52 -12.22 -3.01
CA TRP A 85 17.46 -11.24 -3.58
C TRP A 85 16.90 -9.84 -3.48
N MET A 86 17.80 -8.90 -3.20
CA MET A 86 17.56 -7.47 -3.32
C MET A 86 18.51 -6.93 -4.40
N GLY A 87 18.00 -6.78 -5.62
CA GLY A 87 18.86 -6.61 -6.81
C GLY A 87 19.74 -7.84 -7.03
N ASP A 88 21.06 -7.65 -6.96
CA ASP A 88 22.05 -8.73 -7.11
C ASP A 88 22.53 -9.30 -5.77
N GLU A 89 22.12 -8.74 -4.64
CA GLU A 89 22.47 -9.22 -3.30
C GLU A 89 21.50 -10.29 -2.81
N ALA A 90 22.04 -11.49 -2.52
CA ALA A 90 21.29 -12.56 -1.88
C ALA A 90 21.20 -12.36 -0.36
N PHE A 91 20.03 -12.64 0.22
CA PHE A 91 19.84 -12.66 1.66
C PHE A 91 18.82 -13.73 2.07
N LEU A 92 18.75 -14.02 3.37
CA LEU A 92 17.86 -15.04 3.89
C LEU A 92 16.67 -14.43 4.63
N ILE A 93 15.46 -14.77 4.20
CA ILE A 93 14.25 -14.47 4.94
C ILE A 93 14.05 -15.60 5.96
N ALA A 94 14.44 -15.36 7.20
CA ALA A 94 14.34 -16.33 8.30
C ALA A 94 14.01 -15.62 9.61
N PRO A 95 12.85 -14.91 9.71
CA PRO A 95 12.52 -14.18 10.92
C PRO A 95 12.21 -15.14 12.07
N SER A 96 12.71 -14.79 13.25
CA SER A 96 12.37 -15.46 14.50
C SER A 96 10.92 -15.22 14.88
N ASP A 97 10.41 -15.95 15.89
CA ASP A 97 9.07 -15.69 16.40
C ASP A 97 8.94 -14.25 16.94
N GLY A 98 7.84 -13.59 16.62
CA GLY A 98 7.61 -12.18 16.95
C GLY A 98 8.36 -11.16 16.08
N VAL A 99 9.10 -11.60 15.05
CA VAL A 99 9.84 -10.75 14.11
C VAL A 99 9.25 -10.86 12.71
N ALA A 100 9.22 -9.77 12.00
CA ALA A 100 8.95 -9.72 10.56
C ALA A 100 10.00 -8.82 9.89
N LEU A 101 10.34 -9.11 8.63
CA LEU A 101 11.23 -8.28 7.84
C LEU A 101 10.42 -7.27 7.03
N PHE A 102 10.98 -6.07 6.85
CA PHE A 102 10.37 -5.03 6.02
C PHE A 102 11.14 -4.90 4.71
N ILE A 103 10.46 -5.15 3.60
CA ILE A 103 11.01 -5.00 2.25
C ILE A 103 10.77 -3.57 1.80
N GLN A 104 11.84 -2.77 1.70
CA GLN A 104 11.77 -1.34 1.35
C GLN A 104 11.83 -1.06 -0.15
N GLN A 105 12.38 -1.98 -0.94
CA GLN A 105 12.57 -1.81 -2.38
C GLN A 105 11.89 -2.96 -3.14
N PRO A 106 10.54 -2.95 -3.24
CA PRO A 106 9.79 -4.02 -3.90
C PRO A 106 10.20 -4.25 -5.36
N ASP A 107 10.57 -3.19 -6.06
CA ASP A 107 10.89 -3.22 -7.49
C ASP A 107 12.08 -4.13 -7.84
N VAL A 108 13.00 -4.31 -6.88
CA VAL A 108 14.20 -5.16 -7.03
C VAL A 108 14.17 -6.40 -6.13
N PHE A 109 13.09 -6.61 -5.39
CA PHE A 109 12.92 -7.77 -4.52
C PHE A 109 12.48 -8.99 -5.30
N ARG A 110 13.22 -10.11 -5.17
CA ARG A 110 12.96 -11.37 -5.87
C ARG A 110 13.00 -12.55 -4.91
N ILE A 111 12.18 -13.56 -5.21
CA ILE A 111 12.09 -14.83 -4.49
C ILE A 111 12.10 -15.99 -5.49
N PRO A 112 12.43 -17.22 -5.05
CA PRO A 112 12.36 -18.40 -5.91
C PRO A 112 10.90 -18.63 -6.41
N SER A 113 10.78 -19.10 -7.65
CA SER A 113 9.47 -19.31 -8.31
C SER A 113 8.64 -20.45 -7.70
N ASP A 114 9.26 -21.33 -6.92
CA ASP A 114 8.62 -22.42 -6.19
C ASP A 114 7.96 -21.99 -4.86
N VAL A 115 8.19 -20.74 -4.46
CA VAL A 115 7.59 -20.16 -3.24
C VAL A 115 6.15 -19.73 -3.50
N VAL A 116 5.23 -20.18 -2.66
CA VAL A 116 3.85 -19.69 -2.66
C VAL A 116 3.77 -18.42 -1.82
N VAL A 117 3.21 -17.35 -2.39
CA VAL A 117 3.01 -16.10 -1.66
C VAL A 117 1.62 -16.07 -1.06
N VAL A 118 1.54 -15.85 0.26
CA VAL A 118 0.27 -15.72 0.98
C VAL A 118 0.08 -14.29 1.46
N GLY A 119 -0.87 -13.60 0.87
CA GLY A 119 -1.24 -12.23 1.25
C GLY A 119 -2.19 -12.22 2.44
N VAL A 120 -1.71 -11.84 3.60
CA VAL A 120 -2.49 -11.80 4.83
C VAL A 120 -3.13 -10.44 4.99
N GLU A 121 -4.47 -10.40 4.95
CA GLU A 121 -5.22 -9.15 5.00
C GLU A 121 -5.24 -8.53 6.39
N ASN A 122 -5.49 -9.33 7.41
CA ASN A 122 -5.61 -8.87 8.79
C ASN A 122 -4.23 -8.83 9.46
N GLY A 123 -3.84 -7.65 9.99
CA GLY A 123 -2.55 -7.45 10.65
C GLY A 123 -2.36 -8.31 11.91
N GLU A 124 -3.43 -8.63 12.64
CA GLU A 124 -3.38 -9.52 13.81
C GLU A 124 -3.11 -10.98 13.39
N ASN A 125 -3.73 -11.43 12.29
CA ASN A 125 -3.45 -12.74 11.70
C ASN A 125 -2.01 -12.83 11.20
N PHE A 126 -1.49 -11.77 10.58
CA PHE A 126 -0.09 -11.72 10.16
C PHE A 126 0.88 -11.78 11.34
N ARG A 127 0.59 -11.03 12.41
CA ARG A 127 1.38 -11.04 13.64
C ARG A 127 1.47 -12.44 14.28
N HIS A 128 0.38 -13.19 14.21
CA HIS A 128 0.27 -14.53 14.81
C HIS A 128 0.30 -15.66 13.77
N ILE A 129 0.86 -15.41 12.59
CA ILE A 129 0.82 -16.36 11.47
C ILE A 129 1.42 -17.74 11.83
N ARG A 130 2.41 -17.77 12.73
CA ARG A 130 3.04 -19.02 13.19
C ARG A 130 2.08 -19.98 13.87
N ARG A 131 1.00 -19.49 14.49
CA ARG A 131 -0.05 -20.33 15.09
C ARG A 131 -0.87 -21.09 14.06
N GLN A 132 -0.78 -20.68 12.79
CA GLN A 132 -1.55 -21.22 11.68
C GLN A 132 -0.69 -22.10 10.76
N LYS A 133 0.51 -22.50 11.21
CA LYS A 133 1.45 -23.29 10.41
C LYS A 133 0.81 -24.56 9.83
N HIS A 134 -0.06 -25.22 10.57
CA HIS A 134 -0.75 -26.45 10.15
C HIS A 134 -1.59 -26.30 8.87
N LEU A 135 -2.00 -25.08 8.51
CA LEU A 135 -2.75 -24.82 7.27
C LEU A 135 -1.86 -24.85 6.03
N PHE A 136 -0.55 -24.74 6.20
CA PHE A 136 0.43 -24.60 5.13
C PHE A 136 1.52 -25.67 5.18
N ASP A 137 1.27 -26.78 5.89
CA ASP A 137 2.21 -27.88 6.01
C ASP A 137 2.56 -28.46 4.63
N GLY A 138 3.87 -28.63 4.39
CA GLY A 138 4.41 -29.12 3.13
C GLY A 138 4.56 -28.06 2.04
N TRP A 139 4.24 -26.80 2.30
CA TRP A 139 4.39 -25.71 1.35
C TRP A 139 5.54 -24.78 1.76
N LYS A 140 6.33 -24.34 0.79
CA LYS A 140 7.31 -23.28 0.96
C LYS A 140 6.60 -21.94 0.80
N VAL A 141 6.33 -21.25 1.90
CA VAL A 141 5.43 -20.10 1.92
C VAL A 141 6.13 -18.83 2.37
N LEU A 142 5.95 -17.76 1.61
CA LEU A 142 6.24 -16.38 2.01
C LEU A 142 4.93 -15.69 2.36
N PHE A 143 4.77 -15.28 3.61
CA PHE A 143 3.67 -14.46 4.05
C PHE A 143 3.98 -12.98 3.82
N VAL A 144 3.04 -12.25 3.24
CA VAL A 144 3.15 -10.80 3.03
C VAL A 144 1.97 -10.10 3.69
N SER A 145 2.25 -9.03 4.41
CA SER A 145 1.19 -8.26 5.09
C SER A 145 0.57 -7.26 4.14
N ARG A 146 -0.76 -7.32 4.01
CA ARG A 146 -1.53 -6.27 3.33
C ARG A 146 -1.80 -5.06 4.20
N TYR A 147 -1.46 -5.10 5.48
CA TYR A 147 -1.63 -3.99 6.40
C TYR A 147 -0.28 -3.35 6.75
N PRO A 148 -0.16 -2.03 6.71
CA PRO A 148 -1.09 -1.06 6.14
C PRO A 148 -1.21 -1.20 4.62
N ARG A 149 -2.43 -0.97 4.08
CA ARG A 149 -2.70 -1.08 2.63
C ARG A 149 -1.79 -0.17 1.83
N SER A 150 -1.18 -0.71 0.78
CA SER A 150 -0.30 0.03 -0.12
C SER A 150 -0.31 -0.57 -1.53
N SER A 151 -0.05 0.27 -2.53
CA SER A 151 0.15 -0.17 -3.92
C SER A 151 1.43 -1.01 -4.07
N ASP A 152 2.48 -0.74 -3.29
CA ASP A 152 3.78 -1.41 -3.41
C ASP A 152 3.68 -2.95 -3.39
N LEU A 153 2.87 -3.50 -2.47
CA LEU A 153 2.65 -4.95 -2.41
C LEU A 153 1.89 -5.47 -3.64
N ARG A 154 0.84 -4.76 -4.05
CA ARG A 154 0.04 -5.13 -5.22
C ARG A 154 0.90 -5.14 -6.48
N ASP A 155 1.66 -4.08 -6.72
CA ASP A 155 2.49 -3.91 -7.90
C ASP A 155 3.57 -5.00 -7.94
N TRP A 156 4.19 -5.31 -6.79
CA TRP A 156 5.13 -6.42 -6.67
C TRP A 156 4.48 -7.77 -6.97
N LEU A 157 3.30 -8.06 -6.41
CA LEU A 157 2.58 -9.32 -6.66
C LEU A 157 2.21 -9.51 -8.14
N ILE A 158 1.90 -8.42 -8.84
CA ILE A 158 1.61 -8.46 -10.28
C ILE A 158 2.89 -8.74 -11.09
N SER A 159 4.05 -8.28 -10.62
CA SER A 159 5.33 -8.41 -11.32
C SER A 159 5.98 -9.79 -11.21
N ILE A 160 5.60 -10.61 -10.24
CA ILE A 160 6.20 -11.93 -10.00
C ILE A 160 5.33 -13.07 -10.56
N PRO A 161 5.94 -14.20 -10.99
CA PRO A 161 5.21 -15.36 -11.52
C PRO A 161 4.68 -16.31 -10.43
N ASN A 162 5.00 -16.05 -9.16
CA ASN A 162 4.72 -16.94 -8.05
C ASN A 162 3.21 -17.18 -7.84
N PRO A 163 2.81 -18.39 -7.41
CA PRO A 163 1.44 -18.64 -6.98
C PRO A 163 1.05 -17.74 -5.81
N TYR A 164 -0.15 -17.19 -5.85
CA TYR A 164 -0.68 -16.30 -4.83
C TYR A 164 -1.93 -16.87 -4.16
N ILE A 165 -1.97 -16.82 -2.84
CA ILE A 165 -3.14 -17.14 -2.03
C ILE A 165 -3.53 -15.89 -1.24
N HIS A 166 -4.80 -15.52 -1.32
CA HIS A 166 -5.36 -14.45 -0.49
C HIS A 166 -5.88 -15.04 0.83
N PHE A 167 -5.26 -14.66 1.92
CA PHE A 167 -5.64 -15.08 3.26
C PHE A 167 -6.31 -13.89 3.98
N GLY A 168 -7.61 -13.77 3.75
CA GLY A 168 -8.46 -12.69 4.26
C GLY A 168 -9.81 -13.22 4.70
N ASP A 169 -10.74 -12.31 4.97
CA ASP A 169 -12.10 -12.65 5.33
C ASP A 169 -12.83 -13.27 4.13
N PHE A 170 -13.50 -14.40 4.38
CA PHE A 170 -14.26 -15.10 3.35
C PHE A 170 -15.70 -14.56 3.30
N ASP A 171 -15.82 -13.27 2.99
CA ASP A 171 -17.07 -12.58 2.76
C ASP A 171 -17.09 -11.90 1.37
N LEU A 172 -18.21 -11.27 1.00
CA LEU A 172 -18.35 -10.61 -0.30
C LEU A 172 -17.33 -9.49 -0.51
N ALA A 173 -16.92 -8.80 0.55
CA ALA A 173 -15.93 -7.73 0.48
C ALA A 173 -14.53 -8.29 0.23
N GLY A 174 -14.12 -9.35 0.95
CA GLY A 174 -12.85 -10.04 0.76
C GLY A 174 -12.73 -10.66 -0.64
N ILE A 175 -13.80 -11.30 -1.13
CA ILE A 175 -13.85 -11.85 -2.50
C ILE A 175 -13.72 -10.72 -3.53
N HIS A 176 -14.39 -9.60 -3.34
CA HIS A 176 -14.29 -8.45 -4.24
C HIS A 176 -12.89 -7.85 -4.26
N ILE A 177 -12.24 -7.74 -3.11
CA ILE A 177 -10.85 -7.28 -3.00
C ILE A 177 -9.92 -8.20 -3.80
N TYR A 178 -10.05 -9.52 -3.62
CA TYR A 178 -9.25 -10.48 -4.38
C TYR A 178 -9.45 -10.33 -5.88
N GLN A 179 -10.70 -10.27 -6.34
CA GLN A 179 -11.02 -10.14 -7.75
C GLN A 179 -10.53 -8.83 -8.38
N SER A 180 -10.65 -7.72 -7.65
CA SER A 180 -10.29 -6.40 -8.19
C SER A 180 -8.80 -6.08 -8.13
N GLU A 181 -8.08 -6.65 -7.17
CA GLU A 181 -6.68 -6.28 -6.93
C GLU A 181 -5.67 -7.37 -7.31
N PHE A 182 -6.03 -8.66 -7.23
CA PHE A 182 -5.07 -9.76 -7.30
C PHE A 182 -5.41 -10.86 -8.31
N TYR A 183 -6.63 -10.89 -8.81
CA TYR A 183 -7.01 -11.86 -9.85
C TYR A 183 -6.29 -11.53 -11.16
N LYS A 184 -5.46 -12.48 -11.63
CA LYS A 184 -4.72 -12.41 -12.90
C LYS A 184 -5.46 -13.14 -13.99
#